data_72ba7cf83d980cb20a73bc159e3cd62e
#
_entry.id   72ba7cf83d980cb20a73bc159e3cd62e
#
_cell.length_a   1.000
_cell.length_b   1.000
_cell.length_c   1.000
_cell.angle_alpha   90.00
_cell.angle_beta   90.00
_cell.angle_gamma   90.00
#
_symmetry.space_group_name_H-M   'P 1'
#
loop_
_entity.id
_entity.type
_entity.pdbx_description
1 polymer ?
#
loop_
_entity_poly.entity_id
_entity_poly.type
_entity_poly.pdbx_seq_one_letter_code
_entity_poly.pdbx_strand_id
1 'polypeptide(L)'
;MDYKNTIQALQKLGTNVVKEGRGILKRKKKTTSPNTLFNDFNYLVTNTGETVTLEFVFGKADDYWQFVDEGVKGVGGFKGSGRARGQGSPFKFSNKMPPRRAIDKWIVTKPLKAGRDERGRFVSRKSLAFLIQRSIFQRGLERTQFFSRPFTEQLDKQTDNITKAFADDIEIALEQAFK
;
A
#
# COMPACT_ATOMS: atom_id res chain seq x y z
N MET A 1 -19.95 -21.55 17.04
CA MET A 1 -20.51 -20.28 17.55
C MET A 1 -20.78 -19.37 16.37
N ASP A 2 -21.91 -18.61 16.39
CA ASP A 2 -22.26 -17.71 15.27
C ASP A 2 -21.84 -16.28 15.64
N TYR A 3 -20.66 -15.84 15.19
CA TYR A 3 -20.05 -14.55 15.53
C TYR A 3 -20.59 -13.40 14.66
N LYS A 4 -21.92 -13.21 14.58
CA LYS A 4 -22.54 -12.23 13.67
C LYS A 4 -22.12 -10.78 13.94
N ASN A 5 -22.14 -10.37 15.19
CA ASN A 5 -21.81 -9.00 15.58
C ASN A 5 -20.32 -8.73 15.36
N THR A 6 -19.46 -9.68 15.75
CA THR A 6 -18.01 -9.63 15.54
C THR A 6 -17.66 -9.53 14.05
N ILE A 7 -18.29 -10.37 13.20
CA ILE A 7 -18.09 -10.33 11.76
C ILE A 7 -18.45 -8.97 11.19
N GLN A 8 -19.59 -8.39 11.58
CA GLN A 8 -20.01 -7.06 11.13
C GLN A 8 -19.03 -5.97 11.56
N ALA A 9 -18.54 -6.02 12.81
CA ALA A 9 -17.56 -5.07 13.31
C ALA A 9 -16.24 -5.15 12.54
N LEU A 10 -15.74 -6.36 12.25
CA LEU A 10 -14.52 -6.57 11.45
C LEU A 10 -14.70 -6.17 9.98
N GLN A 11 -15.86 -6.43 9.39
CA GLN A 11 -16.18 -5.97 8.04
C GLN A 11 -16.19 -4.44 7.94
N LYS A 12 -16.71 -3.75 8.95
CA LYS A 12 -16.68 -2.30 9.04
C LYS A 12 -15.26 -1.77 9.14
N LEU A 13 -14.41 -2.40 9.97
CA LEU A 13 -12.99 -2.07 10.06
C LEU A 13 -12.32 -2.25 8.70
N GLY A 14 -12.44 -3.42 8.07
CA GLY A 14 -11.85 -3.71 6.76
C GLY A 14 -12.29 -2.74 5.67
N THR A 15 -13.60 -2.45 5.61
CA THR A 15 -14.16 -1.48 4.66
C THR A 15 -13.55 -0.09 4.82
N ASN A 16 -13.44 0.40 6.06
CA ASN A 16 -12.89 1.72 6.32
C ASN A 16 -11.41 1.80 5.96
N VAL A 17 -10.60 0.80 6.35
CA VAL A 17 -9.18 0.74 6.02
C VAL A 17 -8.96 0.73 4.51
N VAL A 18 -9.69 -0.12 3.78
CA VAL A 18 -9.58 -0.19 2.31
C VAL A 18 -10.02 1.10 1.65
N LYS A 19 -11.13 1.70 2.09
CA LYS A 19 -11.65 2.97 1.57
C LYS A 19 -10.64 4.11 1.75
N GLU A 20 -10.09 4.27 2.95
CA GLU A 20 -9.11 5.31 3.25
C GLU A 20 -7.79 5.07 2.52
N GLY A 21 -7.30 3.83 2.51
CA GLY A 21 -6.08 3.45 1.80
C GLY A 21 -6.17 3.69 0.31
N ARG A 22 -7.27 3.29 -0.33
CA ARG A 22 -7.55 3.63 -1.73
C ARG A 22 -7.61 5.15 -1.96
N GLY A 23 -8.17 5.91 -1.02
CA GLY A 23 -8.17 7.37 -1.05
C GLY A 23 -6.75 7.95 -1.05
N ILE A 24 -5.84 7.41 -0.24
CA ILE A 24 -4.43 7.81 -0.22
C ILE A 24 -3.73 7.48 -1.54
N LEU A 25 -3.91 6.25 -2.04
CA LEU A 25 -3.34 5.83 -3.33
C LEU A 25 -3.82 6.72 -4.49
N LYS A 26 -5.10 7.11 -4.49
CA LYS A 26 -5.67 8.05 -5.49
C LYS A 26 -5.01 9.42 -5.40
N ARG A 27 -4.90 10.01 -4.21
CA ARG A 27 -4.23 11.31 -4.01
C ARG A 27 -2.75 11.26 -4.43
N LYS A 28 -2.05 10.18 -4.15
CA LYS A 28 -0.65 9.96 -4.55
C LYS A 28 -0.49 9.53 -6.02
N LYS A 29 -1.57 9.53 -6.81
CA LYS A 29 -1.59 9.16 -8.24
C LYS A 29 -0.99 7.76 -8.50
N LYS A 30 -1.27 6.78 -7.63
CA LYS A 30 -0.82 5.38 -7.74
C LYS A 30 -1.86 4.46 -8.41
N THR A 31 -2.80 5.02 -9.17
CA THR A 31 -3.96 4.32 -9.73
C THR A 31 -3.85 4.00 -11.24
N THR A 32 -2.72 4.25 -11.86
CA THR A 32 -2.60 4.40 -13.33
C THR A 32 -2.33 3.12 -14.12
N SER A 33 -2.47 1.94 -13.54
CA SER A 33 -2.32 0.68 -14.27
C SER A 33 -3.51 -0.25 -14.00
N PRO A 34 -4.01 -1.02 -14.96
CA PRO A 34 -5.12 -1.95 -14.75
C PRO A 34 -4.86 -3.04 -13.69
N ASN A 35 -3.59 -3.34 -13.41
CA ASN A 35 -3.17 -4.25 -12.34
C ASN A 35 -2.50 -3.47 -11.22
N THR A 36 -3.22 -2.54 -10.61
CA THR A 36 -2.67 -1.67 -9.57
C THR A 36 -3.04 -2.19 -8.21
N LEU A 37 -2.15 -1.96 -7.27
CA LEU A 37 -2.40 -2.07 -5.84
C LEU A 37 -3.75 -1.43 -5.43
N PHE A 38 -4.17 -0.36 -6.10
CA PHE A 38 -5.46 0.28 -5.88
C PHE A 38 -6.66 -0.65 -6.10
N ASN A 39 -6.63 -1.49 -7.14
CA ASN A 39 -7.72 -2.42 -7.47
C ASN A 39 -7.64 -3.68 -6.62
N ASP A 40 -6.43 -4.17 -6.40
CA ASP A 40 -6.16 -5.44 -5.73
C ASP A 40 -6.21 -5.35 -4.20
N PHE A 41 -6.08 -4.15 -3.62
CA PHE A 41 -6.16 -3.94 -2.18
C PHE A 41 -7.59 -4.14 -1.68
N ASN A 42 -7.82 -5.22 -0.93
CA ASN A 42 -9.11 -5.61 -0.40
C ASN A 42 -8.96 -6.28 0.97
N TYR A 43 -10.06 -6.82 1.51
CA TYR A 43 -10.05 -7.60 2.75
C TYR A 43 -10.98 -8.79 2.65
N LEU A 44 -10.73 -9.80 3.50
CA LEU A 44 -11.55 -10.98 3.69
C LEU A 44 -11.85 -11.13 5.19
N VAL A 45 -13.07 -11.53 5.53
CA VAL A 45 -13.42 -11.96 6.90
C VAL A 45 -13.82 -13.42 6.82
N THR A 46 -13.11 -14.25 7.56
CA THR A 46 -13.33 -15.72 7.60
C THR A 46 -13.74 -16.11 9.00
N ASN A 47 -14.79 -16.94 9.09
CA ASN A 47 -15.24 -17.57 10.34
C ASN A 47 -15.05 -19.08 10.23
N THR A 48 -14.24 -19.65 11.10
CA THR A 48 -14.00 -21.12 11.18
C THR A 48 -14.83 -21.79 12.29
N GLY A 49 -15.70 -21.05 12.97
CA GLY A 49 -16.46 -21.52 14.12
C GLY A 49 -15.73 -21.40 15.46
N GLU A 50 -14.40 -21.43 15.45
CA GLU A 50 -13.55 -21.20 16.62
C GLU A 50 -12.94 -19.80 16.63
N THR A 51 -12.60 -19.28 15.42
CA THR A 51 -11.96 -17.99 15.26
C THR A 51 -12.62 -17.19 14.13
N VAL A 52 -12.64 -15.87 14.30
CA VAL A 52 -13.00 -14.92 13.23
C VAL A 52 -11.75 -14.13 12.87
N THR A 53 -11.37 -14.18 11.61
CA THR A 53 -10.13 -13.56 11.13
C THR A 53 -10.46 -12.50 10.08
N LEU A 54 -9.88 -11.31 10.24
CA LEU A 54 -9.83 -10.27 9.20
C LEU A 54 -8.46 -10.29 8.55
N GLU A 55 -8.42 -10.52 7.26
CA GLU A 55 -7.20 -10.54 6.45
C GLU A 55 -7.24 -9.47 5.37
N PHE A 56 -6.16 -8.71 5.21
CA PHE A 56 -6.01 -7.79 4.09
C PHE A 56 -5.25 -8.44 2.96
N VAL A 57 -5.80 -8.36 1.75
CA VAL A 57 -5.26 -8.99 0.55
C VAL A 57 -4.85 -7.92 -0.46
N PHE A 58 -3.71 -8.15 -1.11
CA PHE A 58 -3.11 -7.22 -2.06
C PHE A 58 -3.02 -7.81 -3.47
N GLY A 59 -3.49 -9.06 -3.66
CA GLY A 59 -3.53 -9.73 -4.95
C GLY A 59 -2.17 -9.76 -5.64
N LYS A 60 -2.10 -9.29 -6.88
CA LYS A 60 -0.84 -9.23 -7.65
C LYS A 60 0.17 -8.22 -7.10
N ALA A 61 -0.21 -7.41 -6.13
CA ALA A 61 0.65 -6.44 -5.50
C ALA A 61 1.33 -6.95 -4.22
N ASP A 62 1.10 -8.21 -3.84
CA ASP A 62 1.60 -8.80 -2.61
C ASP A 62 3.13 -8.71 -2.48
N ASP A 63 3.85 -8.91 -3.58
CA ASP A 63 5.32 -8.81 -3.62
C ASP A 63 5.86 -7.38 -3.41
N TYR A 64 5.04 -6.33 -3.57
CA TYR A 64 5.57 -4.97 -3.59
C TYR A 64 4.78 -3.93 -2.80
N TRP A 65 3.63 -4.26 -2.22
CA TRP A 65 2.79 -3.28 -1.50
C TRP A 65 3.53 -2.64 -0.33
N GLN A 66 4.38 -3.38 0.38
CA GLN A 66 5.17 -2.89 1.50
C GLN A 66 6.13 -1.77 1.08
N PHE A 67 6.76 -1.89 -0.10
CA PHE A 67 7.63 -0.84 -0.64
C PHE A 67 6.85 0.41 -1.05
N VAL A 68 5.56 0.27 -1.39
CA VAL A 68 4.69 1.41 -1.66
C VAL A 68 4.24 2.06 -0.36
N ASP A 69 3.90 1.28 0.65
CA ASP A 69 3.46 1.77 1.95
C ASP A 69 4.60 2.47 2.69
N GLU A 70 5.69 1.77 2.93
CA GLU A 70 6.83 2.25 3.72
C GLU A 70 7.86 3.07 2.92
N GLY A 71 7.76 3.03 1.58
CA GLY A 71 8.78 3.62 0.72
C GLY A 71 10.10 2.86 0.73
N VAL A 72 11.13 3.42 0.11
CA VAL A 72 12.49 2.85 0.10
C VAL A 72 13.50 3.98 0.21
N LYS A 73 14.41 3.90 1.17
CA LYS A 73 15.48 4.88 1.36
C LYS A 73 16.50 4.77 0.22
N GLY A 74 16.86 5.90 -0.39
CA GLY A 74 17.91 5.97 -1.40
C GLY A 74 19.31 5.89 -0.80
N VAL A 75 20.30 5.59 -1.64
CA VAL A 75 21.72 5.55 -1.22
C VAL A 75 22.32 6.94 -0.98
N GLY A 76 21.65 8.01 -1.40
CA GLY A 76 22.16 9.38 -1.31
C GLY A 76 23.11 9.78 -2.44
N GLY A 77 23.88 10.85 -2.22
CA GLY A 77 24.91 11.28 -3.17
C GLY A 77 24.36 11.93 -4.47
N PHE A 78 23.11 12.31 -4.51
CA PHE A 78 22.55 13.02 -5.69
C PHE A 78 22.90 14.51 -5.66
N LYS A 79 23.32 15.00 -6.83
CA LYS A 79 23.48 16.46 -7.07
C LYS A 79 22.16 16.98 -7.66
N GLY A 80 21.58 18.00 -7.06
CA GLY A 80 20.37 18.66 -7.57
C GLY A 80 19.32 18.96 -6.50
N SER A 81 18.25 19.67 -6.90
CA SER A 81 17.19 20.20 -6.02
C SER A 81 16.20 19.17 -5.48
N GLY A 82 16.40 17.88 -5.75
CA GLY A 82 15.45 16.85 -5.31
C GLY A 82 15.65 16.43 -3.85
N ARG A 83 14.55 16.38 -3.10
CA ARG A 83 14.52 15.93 -1.71
C ARG A 83 14.80 14.40 -1.61
N ALA A 84 15.56 13.99 -0.60
CA ALA A 84 15.65 12.57 -0.23
C ALA A 84 14.28 12.03 0.17
N ARG A 85 13.95 10.81 -0.25
CA ARG A 85 12.67 10.13 -0.04
C ARG A 85 12.87 8.87 0.79
N GLY A 86 11.78 8.31 1.29
CA GLY A 86 11.81 7.07 2.07
C GLY A 86 12.51 7.20 3.43
N GLN A 87 12.62 8.41 3.99
CA GLN A 87 13.16 8.62 5.32
C GLN A 87 12.31 7.86 6.35
N GLY A 88 12.98 7.13 7.28
CA GLY A 88 12.30 6.27 8.26
C GLY A 88 11.77 4.96 7.70
N SER A 89 11.99 4.63 6.41
CA SER A 89 11.67 3.32 5.86
C SER A 89 12.62 2.24 6.38
N PRO A 90 12.12 1.02 6.68
CA PRO A 90 12.96 -0.14 6.95
C PRO A 90 13.71 -0.62 5.70
N PHE A 91 13.19 -0.29 4.51
CA PHE A 91 13.77 -0.68 3.22
C PHE A 91 14.76 0.37 2.72
N LYS A 92 15.89 -0.10 2.18
CA LYS A 92 16.91 0.77 1.57
C LYS A 92 17.51 0.14 0.32
N PHE A 93 17.83 0.96 -0.66
CA PHE A 93 18.72 0.52 -1.74
C PHE A 93 20.14 0.38 -1.19
N SER A 94 20.83 -0.68 -1.63
CA SER A 94 22.25 -0.90 -1.30
C SER A 94 23.12 -0.80 -2.56
N ASN A 95 23.41 -1.93 -3.20
CA ASN A 95 24.33 -2.01 -4.34
C ASN A 95 23.61 -2.18 -5.69
N LYS A 96 22.31 -2.52 -5.68
CA LYS A 96 21.55 -2.78 -6.91
C LYS A 96 20.55 -1.67 -7.18
N MET A 97 20.59 -1.13 -8.39
CA MET A 97 19.56 -0.21 -8.89
C MET A 97 18.25 -0.95 -9.16
N PRO A 98 17.10 -0.26 -9.13
CA PRO A 98 15.83 -0.82 -9.57
C PRO A 98 15.93 -1.44 -10.97
N PRO A 99 15.18 -2.52 -11.27
CA PRO A 99 15.23 -3.16 -12.58
C PRO A 99 14.85 -2.20 -13.71
N ARG A 100 15.74 -1.99 -14.68
CA ARG A 100 15.50 -1.08 -15.82
C ARG A 100 14.26 -1.48 -16.62
N ARG A 101 14.00 -2.79 -16.77
CA ARG A 101 12.83 -3.31 -17.49
C ARG A 101 11.50 -2.82 -16.88
N ALA A 102 11.42 -2.74 -15.56
CA ALA A 102 10.22 -2.24 -14.88
C ALA A 102 10.01 -0.74 -15.15
N ILE A 103 11.09 0.05 -15.13
CA ILE A 103 11.06 1.48 -15.43
C ILE A 103 10.70 1.74 -16.89
N ASP A 104 11.25 0.95 -17.81
CA ASP A 104 10.95 1.06 -19.23
C ASP A 104 9.47 0.79 -19.53
N LYS A 105 8.90 -0.27 -18.94
CA LYS A 105 7.45 -0.55 -19.00
C LYS A 105 6.63 0.61 -18.44
N TRP A 106 7.03 1.15 -17.29
CA TRP A 106 6.34 2.27 -16.66
C TRP A 106 6.39 3.54 -17.53
N ILE A 107 7.52 3.84 -18.20
CA ILE A 107 7.64 4.98 -19.13
C ILE A 107 6.63 4.86 -20.29
N VAL A 108 6.42 3.64 -20.81
CA VAL A 108 5.46 3.40 -21.90
C VAL A 108 4.02 3.67 -21.47
N THR A 109 3.68 3.28 -20.23
CA THR A 109 2.30 3.46 -19.72
C THR A 109 2.02 4.88 -19.22
N LYS A 110 3.05 5.69 -18.99
CA LYS A 110 2.93 7.09 -18.58
C LYS A 110 3.22 8.00 -19.76
N PRO A 111 2.33 8.92 -20.13
CA PRO A 111 2.60 9.93 -21.15
C PRO A 111 3.60 10.96 -20.60
N LEU A 112 4.85 10.55 -20.50
CA LEU A 112 5.93 11.49 -20.15
C LEU A 112 6.24 12.33 -21.39
N LYS A 113 6.17 13.64 -21.23
CA LYS A 113 6.65 14.55 -22.29
C LYS A 113 8.13 14.26 -22.53
N ALA A 114 8.48 14.04 -23.79
CA ALA A 114 9.87 13.84 -24.18
C ALA A 114 10.70 15.04 -23.72
N GLY A 115 11.63 14.80 -22.81
CA GLY A 115 12.60 15.82 -22.37
C GLY A 115 13.56 16.18 -23.51
N ARG A 116 14.08 17.40 -23.49
CA ARG A 116 15.22 17.81 -24.33
C ARG A 116 16.47 17.95 -23.46
N ASP A 117 17.62 17.65 -24.02
CA ASP A 117 18.90 17.90 -23.37
C ASP A 117 19.27 19.41 -23.46
N GLU A 118 20.37 19.81 -22.83
CA GLU A 118 20.87 21.19 -22.85
C GLU A 118 21.15 21.73 -24.27
N ARG A 119 21.28 20.83 -25.25
CA ARG A 119 21.48 21.16 -26.68
C ARG A 119 20.18 21.10 -27.48
N GLY A 120 19.02 21.00 -26.80
CA GLY A 120 17.69 20.97 -27.44
C GLY A 120 17.32 19.65 -28.11
N ARG A 121 18.13 18.58 -28.02
CA ARG A 121 17.88 17.27 -28.64
C ARG A 121 16.96 16.42 -27.77
N PHE A 122 16.10 15.61 -28.37
CA PHE A 122 15.23 14.69 -27.64
C PHE A 122 16.04 13.64 -26.87
N VAL A 123 15.74 13.51 -25.59
CA VAL A 123 16.30 12.45 -24.75
C VAL A 123 15.71 11.10 -25.16
N SER A 124 16.55 10.14 -25.51
CA SER A 124 16.09 8.79 -25.87
C SER A 124 15.38 8.10 -24.70
N ARG A 125 14.41 7.21 -24.99
CA ARG A 125 13.73 6.42 -23.96
C ARG A 125 14.72 5.63 -23.08
N LYS A 126 15.77 5.10 -23.67
CA LYS A 126 16.85 4.39 -22.94
C LYS A 126 17.57 5.30 -21.95
N SER A 127 17.90 6.51 -22.36
CA SER A 127 18.54 7.52 -21.51
C SER A 127 17.60 7.99 -20.41
N LEU A 128 16.33 8.23 -20.75
CA LEU A 128 15.30 8.62 -19.76
C LEU A 128 15.11 7.51 -18.71
N ALA A 129 15.02 6.25 -19.13
CA ALA A 129 14.91 5.12 -18.20
C ALA A 129 16.10 5.05 -17.24
N PHE A 130 17.32 5.28 -17.73
CA PHE A 130 18.52 5.31 -16.90
C PHE A 130 18.51 6.48 -15.90
N LEU A 131 18.14 7.67 -16.34
CA LEU A 131 18.04 8.84 -15.46
C LEU A 131 17.02 8.64 -14.34
N ILE A 132 15.86 8.07 -14.66
CA ILE A 132 14.82 7.74 -13.67
C ILE A 132 15.33 6.67 -12.71
N GLN A 133 15.93 5.59 -13.22
CA GLN A 133 16.53 4.51 -12.43
C GLN A 133 17.56 5.06 -11.41
N ARG A 134 18.48 5.89 -11.89
CA ARG A 134 19.49 6.55 -11.07
C ARG A 134 18.87 7.46 -10.03
N SER A 135 17.86 8.25 -10.42
CA SER A 135 17.15 9.13 -9.50
C SER A 135 16.44 8.35 -8.39
N ILE A 136 15.76 7.25 -8.71
CA ILE A 136 15.12 6.38 -7.72
C ILE A 136 16.15 5.77 -6.79
N PHE A 137 17.27 5.25 -7.33
CA PHE A 137 18.34 4.66 -6.54
C PHE A 137 18.95 5.64 -5.55
N GLN A 138 19.24 6.86 -6.00
CA GLN A 138 19.88 7.89 -5.17
C GLN A 138 18.92 8.54 -4.17
N ARG A 139 17.70 8.87 -4.59
CA ARG A 139 16.74 9.61 -3.76
C ARG A 139 15.83 8.72 -2.93
N GLY A 140 15.58 7.50 -3.41
CA GLY A 140 14.61 6.58 -2.83
C GLY A 140 13.19 6.74 -3.39
N LEU A 141 12.26 5.99 -2.78
CA LEU A 141 10.83 6.03 -3.05
C LEU A 141 10.09 6.64 -1.86
N GLU A 142 9.14 7.48 -2.14
CA GLU A 142 8.32 8.14 -1.11
C GLU A 142 7.38 7.14 -0.43
N ARG A 143 7.27 7.24 0.90
CA ARG A 143 6.28 6.54 1.71
C ARG A 143 4.89 7.03 1.37
N THR A 144 3.96 6.12 1.20
CA THR A 144 2.55 6.49 1.01
C THR A 144 1.75 6.34 2.29
N GLN A 145 2.09 5.37 3.12
CA GLN A 145 1.36 4.96 4.32
C GLN A 145 -0.12 4.72 4.02
N PHE A 146 -0.39 4.08 2.88
CA PHE A 146 -1.77 3.86 2.43
C PHE A 146 -2.47 2.77 3.22
N PHE A 147 -1.71 1.83 3.79
CA PHE A 147 -2.22 0.73 4.61
C PHE A 147 -1.92 0.96 6.09
N SER A 148 -0.66 1.15 6.47
CA SER A 148 -0.23 1.21 7.87
C SER A 148 -0.96 2.30 8.66
N ARG A 149 -1.07 3.50 8.10
CA ARG A 149 -1.73 4.61 8.76
C ARG A 149 -3.25 4.42 8.91
N PRO A 150 -4.04 4.12 7.85
CA PRO A 150 -5.46 3.86 8.01
C PRO A 150 -5.74 2.66 8.92
N PHE A 151 -4.92 1.61 8.86
CA PHE A 151 -5.08 0.44 9.71
C PHE A 151 -4.98 0.82 11.20
N THR A 152 -3.90 1.50 11.59
CA THR A 152 -3.72 1.93 12.99
C THR A 152 -4.85 2.88 13.43
N GLU A 153 -5.15 3.93 12.65
CA GLU A 153 -6.17 4.90 12.99
C GLU A 153 -7.58 4.28 13.10
N GLN A 154 -7.92 3.33 12.24
CA GLN A 154 -9.23 2.66 12.27
C GLN A 154 -9.30 1.59 13.35
N LEU A 155 -8.21 0.88 13.62
CA LEU A 155 -8.12 -0.09 14.70
C LEU A 155 -8.34 0.61 16.05
N ASP A 156 -7.62 1.70 16.32
CA ASP A 156 -7.75 2.47 17.56
C ASP A 156 -9.20 2.96 17.77
N LYS A 157 -9.87 3.42 16.69
CA LYS A 157 -11.26 3.90 16.75
C LYS A 157 -12.30 2.81 16.95
N GLN A 158 -12.00 1.58 16.57
CA GLN A 158 -13.00 0.51 16.52
C GLN A 158 -12.73 -0.63 17.50
N THR A 159 -11.61 -0.62 18.24
CA THR A 159 -11.28 -1.66 19.21
C THR A 159 -12.40 -1.90 20.22
N ASP A 160 -12.95 -0.84 20.82
CA ASP A 160 -14.03 -0.96 21.80
C ASP A 160 -15.30 -1.55 21.19
N ASN A 161 -15.63 -1.15 19.96
CA ASN A 161 -16.80 -1.68 19.25
C ASN A 161 -16.63 -3.16 18.90
N ILE A 162 -15.43 -3.57 18.50
CA ILE A 162 -15.12 -4.98 18.19
C ILE A 162 -15.18 -5.81 19.46
N THR A 163 -14.60 -5.33 20.55
CA THR A 163 -14.63 -6.01 21.85
C THR A 163 -16.07 -6.18 22.37
N LYS A 164 -16.89 -5.12 22.26
CA LYS A 164 -18.29 -5.20 22.62
C LYS A 164 -19.07 -6.19 21.77
N ALA A 165 -18.89 -6.13 20.44
CA ALA A 165 -19.56 -7.04 19.52
C ALA A 165 -19.20 -8.52 19.79
N PHE A 166 -17.96 -8.79 20.18
CA PHE A 166 -17.51 -10.11 20.58
C PHE A 166 -18.16 -10.56 21.91
N ALA A 167 -18.27 -9.68 22.90
CA ALA A 167 -18.94 -9.94 24.16
C ALA A 167 -20.43 -10.25 23.94
N ASP A 168 -21.12 -9.47 23.11
CA ASP A 168 -22.53 -9.67 22.76
C ASP A 168 -22.74 -11.06 22.08
N ASP A 169 -21.83 -11.49 21.20
CA ASP A 169 -21.90 -12.80 20.56
C ASP A 169 -21.69 -13.95 21.58
N ILE A 170 -20.83 -13.77 22.57
CA ILE A 170 -20.63 -14.75 23.67
C ILE A 170 -21.89 -14.84 24.54
N GLU A 171 -22.48 -13.70 24.92
CA GLU A 171 -23.70 -13.65 25.73
C GLU A 171 -24.84 -14.44 25.05
N ILE A 172 -25.07 -14.17 23.75
CA ILE A 172 -26.08 -14.87 22.96
C ILE A 172 -25.82 -16.39 22.94
N ALA A 173 -24.55 -16.81 22.79
CA ALA A 173 -24.21 -18.22 22.74
C ALA A 173 -24.42 -18.92 24.11
N LEU A 174 -24.11 -18.22 25.21
CA LEU A 174 -24.37 -18.75 26.55
C LEU A 174 -25.87 -18.90 26.80
N GLU A 175 -26.69 -17.91 26.46
CA GLU A 175 -28.14 -17.99 26.59
C GLU A 175 -28.75 -19.16 25.79
N GLN A 176 -28.19 -19.46 24.62
CA GLN A 176 -28.62 -20.60 23.79
C GLN A 176 -28.20 -21.95 24.38
N ALA A 177 -27.07 -22.03 25.08
CA ALA A 177 -26.56 -23.25 25.67
C ALA A 177 -27.30 -23.66 26.96
N PHE A 178 -27.97 -22.70 27.63
CA PHE A 178 -28.72 -22.93 28.89
C PHE A 178 -30.23 -23.04 28.69
N LYS A 179 -30.71 -23.00 27.45
CA LYS A 179 -32.12 -23.30 27.10
C LYS A 179 -32.30 -24.74 26.70
#